data_7254d6c10ece3c42571e91c90a38cef1
#
_entry.id   7254d6c10ece3c42571e91c90a38cef1
#
_cell.length_a   1.000
_cell.length_b   1.000
_cell.length_c   1.000
_cell.angle_alpha   90.00
_cell.angle_beta   90.00
_cell.angle_gamma   90.00
#
_symmetry.space_group_name_H-M   'P 1'
#
loop_
_entity.id
_entity.type
_entity.pdbx_description
1 polymer ?
#
loop_
_entity_poly.entity_id
_entity_poly.type
_entity_poly.pdbx_seq_one_letter_code
_entity_poly.pdbx_strand_id
1 'polypeptide(L)'
;DLKVFNEQQKQNLLAGKPIIGHLESNETGHELGTKCFFQLDQDSKQVLSVPTPVIGRNIQYLTDRYHLTSTEMQKLQNGEILSIIEDDDEISIGIDLNSNTGIRLSAGNEQVWRREAKREWDKYNFGIFGCWTMDENGNLDYIHEEDYSEEIWNEQKKQGMRMMQR
;
A
#
# COMPACT_ATOMS: atom_id res chain seq x y z
N ASP A 1 0.77 -0.40 -18.18
CA ASP A 1 1.64 0.36 -19.09
C ASP A 1 1.75 1.81 -18.63
N LEU A 2 2.98 2.29 -18.39
CA LEU A 2 3.22 3.64 -17.89
C LEU A 2 2.98 4.73 -18.94
N LYS A 3 2.74 4.37 -20.19
CA LYS A 3 2.52 5.32 -21.29
C LYS A 3 1.25 6.15 -21.13
N VAL A 4 0.27 5.63 -20.39
CA VAL A 4 -1.01 6.32 -20.16
C VAL A 4 -0.93 7.41 -19.09
N PHE A 5 0.20 7.53 -18.41
CA PHE A 5 0.39 8.51 -17.34
C PHE A 5 1.28 9.67 -17.81
N ASN A 6 1.00 10.87 -17.33
CA ASN A 6 1.87 12.02 -17.57
C ASN A 6 3.15 11.90 -16.70
N GLU A 7 4.10 12.81 -16.90
CA GLU A 7 5.39 12.74 -16.21
C GLU A 7 5.26 12.86 -14.69
N GLN A 8 4.37 13.72 -14.20
CA GLN A 8 4.16 13.87 -12.75
C GLN A 8 3.56 12.61 -12.15
N GLN A 9 2.60 11.99 -12.84
CA GLN A 9 1.99 10.74 -12.42
C GLN A 9 3.02 9.60 -12.37
N LYS A 10 3.89 9.51 -13.39
CA LYS A 10 4.96 8.52 -13.41
C LYS A 10 5.91 8.69 -12.24
N GLN A 11 6.31 9.92 -11.93
CA GLN A 11 7.17 10.20 -10.79
C GLN A 11 6.53 9.78 -9.47
N ASN A 12 5.24 10.06 -9.30
CA ASN A 12 4.51 9.67 -8.09
C ASN A 12 4.39 8.15 -7.98
N LEU A 13 4.12 7.45 -9.08
CA LEU A 13 4.10 5.99 -9.09
C LEU A 13 5.44 5.40 -8.70
N LEU A 14 6.53 5.91 -9.27
CA LEU A 14 7.88 5.43 -8.97
C LEU A 14 8.28 5.72 -7.52
N ALA A 15 7.68 6.74 -6.91
CA ALA A 15 7.88 7.07 -5.51
C ALA A 15 6.99 6.23 -4.57
N GLY A 16 6.17 5.33 -5.11
CA GLY A 16 5.26 4.51 -4.32
C GLY A 16 3.99 5.21 -3.89
N LYS A 17 3.68 6.37 -4.47
CA LYS A 17 2.50 7.16 -4.13
C LYS A 17 1.29 6.73 -4.97
N PRO A 18 0.07 6.74 -4.38
CA PRO A 18 -1.13 6.51 -5.17
C PRO A 18 -1.42 7.71 -6.08
N ILE A 19 -1.93 7.41 -7.26
CA ILE A 19 -2.40 8.42 -8.21
C ILE A 19 -3.80 8.08 -8.67
N ILE A 20 -4.49 9.05 -9.26
CA ILE A 20 -5.83 8.88 -9.80
C ILE A 20 -5.74 8.98 -11.32
N GLY A 21 -6.40 8.07 -12.00
CA GLY A 21 -6.44 8.05 -13.44
C GLY A 21 -7.62 7.23 -13.95
N HIS A 22 -7.67 7.02 -15.24
CA HIS A 22 -8.73 6.25 -15.89
C HIS A 22 -8.16 4.99 -16.52
N LEU A 23 -8.90 3.91 -16.39
CA LEU A 23 -8.50 2.61 -16.93
C LEU A 23 -8.56 2.64 -18.46
N GLU A 24 -7.46 2.29 -19.12
CA GLU A 24 -7.38 2.27 -20.58
C GLU A 24 -7.34 0.87 -21.18
N SER A 25 -7.13 -0.15 -20.33
CA SER A 25 -7.23 -1.53 -20.78
C SER A 25 -8.15 -2.31 -19.86
N ASN A 26 -8.78 -3.35 -20.41
CA ASN A 26 -9.75 -4.16 -19.68
C ASN A 26 -9.10 -5.41 -19.05
N GLU A 27 -7.82 -5.36 -18.76
CA GLU A 27 -7.10 -6.49 -18.16
C GLU A 27 -7.55 -6.83 -16.74
N THR A 28 -8.13 -5.85 -16.04
CA THR A 28 -8.59 -6.02 -14.66
C THR A 28 -10.06 -6.47 -14.59
N GLY A 29 -10.75 -6.62 -15.72
CA GLY A 29 -12.17 -6.96 -15.74
C GLY A 29 -13.12 -5.80 -15.49
N HIS A 30 -12.61 -4.57 -15.35
CA HIS A 30 -13.43 -3.37 -15.18
C HIS A 30 -13.66 -2.69 -16.53
N GLU A 31 -14.70 -1.86 -16.63
CA GLU A 31 -14.99 -1.10 -17.84
C GLU A 31 -13.88 -0.11 -18.16
N LEU A 32 -13.59 0.06 -19.46
CA LEU A 32 -12.66 1.09 -19.92
C LEU A 32 -13.17 2.47 -19.51
N GLY A 33 -12.25 3.37 -19.14
CA GLY A 33 -12.58 4.70 -18.67
C GLY A 33 -12.95 4.80 -17.20
N THR A 34 -13.02 3.66 -16.49
CA THR A 34 -13.29 3.65 -15.06
C THR A 34 -12.20 4.44 -14.32
N LYS A 35 -12.64 5.37 -13.47
CA LYS A 35 -11.72 6.15 -12.64
C LYS A 35 -11.19 5.27 -11.50
N CYS A 36 -9.89 5.15 -11.41
CA CYS A 36 -9.22 4.28 -10.44
C CYS A 36 -8.11 4.99 -9.68
N PHE A 37 -7.81 4.47 -8.50
CA PHE A 37 -6.52 4.70 -7.89
C PHE A 37 -5.51 3.71 -8.46
N PHE A 38 -4.31 4.18 -8.73
CA PHE A 38 -3.20 3.36 -9.18
C PHE A 38 -2.04 3.52 -8.22
N GLN A 39 -1.36 2.44 -7.92
CA GLN A 39 -0.17 2.45 -7.07
C GLN A 39 0.76 1.34 -7.53
N LEU A 40 2.06 1.63 -7.55
CA LEU A 40 3.05 0.62 -7.88
C LEU A 40 3.21 -0.35 -6.70
N ASP A 41 3.01 -1.63 -6.97
CA ASP A 41 3.39 -2.68 -6.03
C ASP A 41 4.89 -2.91 -6.20
N GLN A 42 5.68 -2.51 -5.22
CA GLN A 42 7.13 -2.59 -5.33
C GLN A 42 7.65 -4.02 -5.31
N ASP A 43 6.95 -4.95 -4.65
CA ASP A 43 7.36 -6.36 -4.64
C ASP A 43 7.28 -6.98 -6.03
N SER A 44 6.13 -6.88 -6.67
CA SER A 44 5.91 -7.45 -7.99
C SER A 44 6.30 -6.51 -9.13
N LYS A 45 6.55 -5.23 -8.83
CA LYS A 45 6.79 -4.16 -9.81
C LYS A 45 5.60 -3.93 -10.75
N GLN A 46 4.42 -4.39 -10.36
CA GLN A 46 3.19 -4.20 -11.12
C GLN A 46 2.42 -3.00 -10.58
N VAL A 47 1.64 -2.38 -11.45
CA VAL A 47 0.76 -1.29 -11.06
C VAL A 47 -0.58 -1.89 -10.63
N LEU A 48 -0.92 -1.67 -9.36
CA LEU A 48 -2.22 -2.05 -8.81
C LEU A 48 -3.25 -1.01 -9.22
N SER A 49 -4.48 -1.44 -9.45
CA SER A 49 -5.58 -0.53 -9.75
C SER A 49 -6.83 -0.93 -8.97
N VAL A 50 -7.50 0.06 -8.37
CA VAL A 50 -8.75 -0.15 -7.65
C VAL A 50 -9.70 0.97 -8.02
N PRO A 51 -10.94 0.68 -8.44
CA PRO A 51 -11.91 1.72 -8.77
C PRO A 51 -12.15 2.67 -7.58
N THR A 52 -12.24 3.97 -7.87
CA THR A 52 -12.37 4.97 -6.80
C THR A 52 -13.58 4.76 -5.90
N PRO A 53 -14.75 4.27 -6.37
CA PRO A 53 -15.89 4.01 -5.48
C PRO A 53 -15.61 2.95 -4.42
N VAL A 54 -14.74 1.98 -4.70
CA VAL A 54 -14.37 0.94 -3.71
C VAL A 54 -13.63 1.59 -2.55
N ILE A 55 -12.63 2.41 -2.84
CA ILE A 55 -11.89 3.15 -1.82
C ILE A 55 -12.80 4.20 -1.17
N GLY A 56 -13.68 4.83 -1.95
CA GLY A 56 -14.62 5.85 -1.45
C GLY A 56 -15.51 5.35 -0.33
N ARG A 57 -15.98 4.10 -0.41
CA ARG A 57 -16.78 3.48 0.68
C ARG A 57 -15.97 3.38 1.96
N ASN A 58 -14.70 2.99 1.85
CA ASN A 58 -13.81 2.86 3.01
C ASN A 58 -13.45 4.24 3.59
N ILE A 59 -13.28 5.25 2.74
CA ILE A 59 -13.10 6.64 3.19
C ILE A 59 -14.34 7.12 3.92
N GLN A 60 -15.53 6.81 3.43
CA GLN A 60 -16.78 7.19 4.08
C GLN A 60 -16.89 6.54 5.47
N TYR A 61 -16.54 5.27 5.59
CA TYR A 61 -16.49 4.59 6.88
C TYR A 61 -15.56 5.33 7.87
N LEU A 62 -14.37 5.71 7.42
CA LEU A 62 -13.44 6.46 8.26
C LEU A 62 -13.95 7.86 8.59
N THR A 63 -14.63 8.50 7.64
CA THR A 63 -15.24 9.82 7.85
C THR A 63 -16.27 9.75 8.99
N ASP A 64 -17.10 8.70 8.99
CA ASP A 64 -18.10 8.50 10.04
C ASP A 64 -17.43 8.15 11.38
N ARG A 65 -16.39 7.33 11.36
CA ARG A 65 -15.68 6.87 12.56
C ARG A 65 -14.88 7.98 13.25
N TYR A 66 -14.20 8.82 12.49
CA TYR A 66 -13.29 9.85 13.00
C TYR A 66 -13.81 11.28 12.83
N HIS A 67 -15.03 11.45 12.34
CA HIS A 67 -15.67 12.76 12.12
C HIS A 67 -14.82 13.67 11.21
N LEU A 68 -14.36 13.13 10.08
CA LEU A 68 -13.54 13.90 9.15
C LEU A 68 -14.35 15.01 8.47
N THR A 69 -13.69 16.14 8.27
CA THR A 69 -14.28 17.26 7.52
C THR A 69 -14.27 16.96 6.01
N SER A 70 -15.03 17.74 5.24
CA SER A 70 -15.03 17.61 3.78
C SER A 70 -13.63 17.84 3.19
N THR A 71 -12.87 18.79 3.74
CA THR A 71 -11.51 19.07 3.30
C THR A 71 -10.59 17.88 3.60
N GLU A 72 -10.72 17.29 4.79
CA GLU A 72 -9.94 16.12 5.18
C GLU A 72 -10.26 14.92 4.29
N MET A 73 -11.55 14.70 4.01
CA MET A 73 -11.97 13.63 3.12
C MET A 73 -11.42 13.81 1.71
N GLN A 74 -11.41 15.05 1.20
CA GLN A 74 -10.85 15.36 -0.10
C GLN A 74 -9.34 15.07 -0.18
N LYS A 75 -8.61 15.36 0.90
CA LYS A 75 -7.18 15.03 0.95
C LYS A 75 -6.94 13.55 0.75
N LEU A 76 -7.71 12.71 1.44
CA LEU A 76 -7.62 11.26 1.27
C LEU A 76 -7.98 10.84 -0.16
N GLN A 77 -9.06 11.42 -0.72
CA GLN A 77 -9.48 11.10 -2.09
C GLN A 77 -8.44 11.51 -3.13
N ASN A 78 -7.60 12.49 -2.82
CA ASN A 78 -6.52 12.93 -3.70
C ASN A 78 -5.22 12.15 -3.49
N GLY A 79 -5.21 11.16 -2.60
CA GLY A 79 -4.03 10.35 -2.33
C GLY A 79 -3.06 10.97 -1.34
N GLU A 80 -3.44 12.05 -0.66
CA GLU A 80 -2.62 12.68 0.36
C GLU A 80 -2.75 11.94 1.70
N ILE A 81 -1.73 12.09 2.55
CA ILE A 81 -1.75 11.53 3.89
C ILE A 81 -2.36 12.56 4.84
N LEU A 82 -3.33 12.11 5.62
CA LEU A 82 -4.04 12.92 6.60
C LEU A 82 -3.58 12.55 8.00
N SER A 83 -3.21 13.56 8.80
CA SER A 83 -2.90 13.36 10.23
C SER A 83 -3.98 14.02 11.07
N ILE A 84 -4.53 13.24 12.00
CA ILE A 84 -5.59 13.72 12.92
C ILE A 84 -5.20 13.40 14.36
N ILE A 85 -5.86 14.07 15.30
CA ILE A 85 -5.69 13.83 16.73
C ILE A 85 -7.00 13.23 17.25
N GLU A 86 -6.92 12.06 17.88
CA GLU A 86 -8.07 11.42 18.54
C GLU A 86 -7.63 10.96 19.93
N ASP A 87 -8.35 11.41 20.97
CA ASP A 87 -8.06 11.05 22.37
C ASP A 87 -6.58 11.31 22.75
N ASP A 88 -6.05 12.45 22.33
CA ASP A 88 -4.67 12.88 22.53
C ASP A 88 -3.63 12.09 21.73
N ASP A 89 -4.05 11.12 20.92
CA ASP A 89 -3.15 10.35 20.06
C ASP A 89 -3.21 10.85 18.63
N GLU A 90 -2.03 10.95 18.00
CA GLU A 90 -1.93 11.29 16.58
C GLU A 90 -2.07 10.04 15.74
N ILE A 91 -2.94 10.10 14.73
CA ILE A 91 -3.16 9.01 13.78
C ILE A 91 -2.98 9.57 12.38
N SER A 92 -2.22 8.88 11.55
CA SER A 92 -2.07 9.22 10.13
C SER A 92 -2.78 8.19 9.28
N ILE A 93 -3.49 8.67 8.26
CA ILE A 93 -4.34 7.87 7.37
C ILE A 93 -3.94 8.18 5.94
N GLY A 94 -3.80 7.15 5.12
CA GLY A 94 -3.48 7.35 3.71
C GLY A 94 -3.90 6.17 2.86
N ILE A 95 -4.04 6.40 1.56
CA ILE A 95 -4.34 5.34 0.60
C ILE A 95 -3.09 4.49 0.40
N ASP A 96 -3.26 3.18 0.56
CA ASP A 96 -2.23 2.20 0.31
C ASP A 96 -2.90 0.96 -0.29
N LEU A 97 -2.77 0.78 -1.60
CA LEU A 97 -3.45 -0.31 -2.31
C LEU A 97 -2.89 -1.68 -1.94
N ASN A 98 -1.77 -1.73 -1.23
CA ASN A 98 -1.24 -2.98 -0.68
C ASN A 98 -1.96 -3.42 0.60
N SER A 99 -2.77 -2.55 1.20
CA SER A 99 -3.59 -2.93 2.36
C SER A 99 -4.89 -3.57 1.90
N ASN A 100 -5.52 -4.37 2.78
CA ASN A 100 -6.75 -5.09 2.47
C ASN A 100 -7.93 -4.16 2.15
N THR A 101 -7.95 -2.97 2.74
CA THR A 101 -9.05 -2.00 2.56
C THR A 101 -8.70 -0.91 1.56
N GLY A 102 -7.46 -0.90 1.04
CA GLY A 102 -6.95 0.17 0.21
C GLY A 102 -6.55 1.42 0.99
N ILE A 103 -6.69 1.40 2.31
CA ILE A 103 -6.35 2.50 3.21
C ILE A 103 -5.57 1.94 4.38
N ARG A 104 -4.55 2.67 4.83
CA ARG A 104 -3.74 2.25 5.97
C ARG A 104 -3.71 3.36 7.02
N LEU A 105 -3.85 2.94 8.30
CA LEU A 105 -3.76 3.81 9.45
C LEU A 105 -2.50 3.48 10.24
N SER A 106 -1.82 4.52 10.72
CA SER A 106 -0.64 4.38 11.57
C SER A 106 -0.76 5.28 12.80
N ALA A 107 -0.34 4.79 13.94
CA ALA A 107 -0.22 5.61 15.14
C ALA A 107 1.03 6.47 15.00
N GLY A 108 0.86 7.80 14.94
CA GLY A 108 1.94 8.75 14.77
C GLY A 108 1.71 9.70 13.60
N ASN A 109 2.74 10.44 13.23
CA ASN A 109 2.67 11.43 12.16
C ASN A 109 2.88 10.81 10.77
N GLU A 110 2.85 11.66 9.74
CA GLU A 110 3.05 11.24 8.35
C GLU A 110 4.37 10.49 8.15
N GLN A 111 5.43 10.89 8.85
CA GLN A 111 6.73 10.23 8.72
C GLN A 111 6.68 8.79 9.25
N VAL A 112 5.95 8.56 10.34
CA VAL A 112 5.72 7.22 10.89
C VAL A 112 4.93 6.39 9.90
N TRP A 113 3.87 6.96 9.32
CA TRP A 113 3.06 6.28 8.32
C TRP A 113 3.92 5.83 7.13
N ARG A 114 4.77 6.73 6.62
CA ARG A 114 5.65 6.40 5.48
C ARG A 114 6.69 5.34 5.84
N ARG A 115 7.20 5.37 7.07
CA ARG A 115 8.16 4.36 7.55
C ARG A 115 7.53 2.97 7.66
N GLU A 116 6.32 2.89 8.17
CA GLU A 116 5.61 1.63 8.32
C GLU A 116 5.27 1.02 6.95
N ALA A 117 4.95 1.85 5.96
CA ALA A 117 4.78 1.39 4.60
C ALA A 117 6.03 0.68 4.09
N LYS A 118 7.20 1.19 4.41
CA LYS A 118 8.47 0.55 4.04
C LYS A 118 8.76 -0.71 4.85
N ARG A 119 8.26 -0.79 6.09
CA ARG A 119 8.46 -1.97 6.97
C ARG A 119 7.59 -3.16 6.58
N GLU A 120 6.43 -2.93 6.01
CA GLU A 120 5.59 -4.00 5.46
C GLU A 120 6.29 -4.70 4.30
N TRP A 121 7.36 -4.09 3.80
CA TRP A 121 8.27 -4.63 2.79
C TRP A 121 9.44 -5.30 3.47
N ASP A 122 9.15 -6.31 4.27
CA ASP A 122 10.22 -7.11 4.87
C ASP A 122 11.12 -7.66 3.76
N LYS A 123 12.41 -7.74 4.05
CA LYS A 123 13.39 -8.32 3.15
C LYS A 123 12.95 -9.68 2.60
N TYR A 124 12.14 -10.41 3.39
CA TYR A 124 11.60 -11.70 3.03
C TYR A 124 10.07 -11.66 3.07
N ASN A 125 9.44 -12.08 1.98
CA ASN A 125 7.99 -12.25 1.90
C ASN A 125 7.68 -13.74 1.77
N PHE A 126 7.21 -14.34 2.86
CA PHE A 126 7.04 -15.79 2.96
C PHE A 126 5.74 -16.28 2.33
N GLY A 127 5.87 -17.29 1.45
CA GLY A 127 4.75 -18.04 0.91
C GLY A 127 4.75 -19.46 1.45
N ILE A 128 4.00 -20.34 0.79
CA ILE A 128 3.83 -21.73 1.24
C ILE A 128 5.09 -22.58 1.02
N PHE A 129 5.73 -22.42 -0.13
CA PHE A 129 6.86 -23.27 -0.53
C PHE A 129 8.19 -22.55 -0.60
N GLY A 130 8.21 -21.28 -0.26
CA GLY A 130 9.40 -20.46 -0.35
C GLY A 130 9.11 -19.01 -0.05
N CYS A 131 10.08 -18.16 -0.27
CA CYS A 131 9.93 -16.74 -0.03
C CYS A 131 10.52 -15.90 -1.16
N TRP A 132 9.97 -14.71 -1.34
CA TRP A 132 10.56 -13.69 -2.17
C TRP A 132 11.49 -12.83 -1.31
N THR A 133 12.66 -12.53 -1.83
CA THR A 133 13.61 -11.62 -1.20
C THR A 133 13.84 -10.42 -2.10
N MET A 134 14.15 -9.28 -1.49
CA MET A 134 14.49 -8.07 -2.21
C MET A 134 15.81 -7.54 -1.67
N ASP A 135 16.76 -7.23 -2.58
CA ASP A 135 18.03 -6.64 -2.18
C ASP A 135 17.90 -5.11 -2.03
N GLU A 136 19.00 -4.45 -1.67
CA GLU A 136 19.05 -3.01 -1.47
C GLU A 136 18.73 -2.21 -2.75
N ASN A 137 18.91 -2.82 -3.90
CA ASN A 137 18.65 -2.22 -5.21
C ASN A 137 17.26 -2.52 -5.76
N GLY A 138 16.44 -3.24 -5.00
CA GLY A 138 15.09 -3.60 -5.40
C GLY A 138 15.00 -4.83 -6.30
N ASN A 139 16.08 -5.59 -6.44
CA ASN A 139 16.06 -6.83 -7.21
C ASN A 139 15.37 -7.93 -6.43
N LEU A 140 14.46 -8.64 -7.08
CA LEU A 140 13.71 -9.73 -6.47
C LEU A 140 14.35 -11.08 -6.80
N ASP A 141 14.36 -11.97 -5.80
CA ASP A 141 14.80 -13.35 -5.97
C ASP A 141 13.84 -14.26 -5.19
N TYR A 142 13.67 -15.51 -5.68
CA TYR A 142 12.82 -16.49 -5.01
C TYR A 142 13.69 -17.60 -4.44
N ILE A 143 13.50 -17.89 -3.14
CA ILE A 143 14.24 -18.95 -2.44
C ILE A 143 13.26 -20.02 -2.00
N HIS A 144 13.48 -21.27 -2.44
CA HIS A 144 12.67 -22.39 -2.02
C HIS A 144 12.93 -22.71 -0.55
N GLU A 145 11.92 -23.22 0.15
CA GLU A 145 12.01 -23.54 1.58
C GLU A 145 13.21 -24.46 1.88
N GLU A 146 13.48 -25.42 1.01
CA GLU A 146 14.60 -26.35 1.18
C GLU A 146 15.97 -25.66 1.13
N ASP A 147 16.04 -24.46 0.57
CA ASP A 147 17.27 -23.68 0.44
C ASP A 147 17.38 -22.57 1.49
N TYR A 148 16.47 -22.52 2.46
CA TYR A 148 16.50 -21.50 3.49
C TYR A 148 17.77 -21.56 4.33
N SER A 149 18.38 -20.39 4.54
CA SER A 149 19.45 -20.21 5.51
C SER A 149 18.87 -20.14 6.93
N GLU A 150 19.73 -20.20 7.94
CA GLU A 150 19.32 -20.02 9.33
C GLU A 150 18.69 -18.64 9.54
N GLU A 151 19.24 -17.61 8.87
CA GLU A 151 18.68 -16.25 8.91
C GLU A 151 17.23 -16.22 8.42
N ILE A 152 16.93 -16.91 7.33
CA ILE A 152 15.57 -16.95 6.76
C ILE A 152 14.61 -17.68 7.70
N TRP A 153 15.02 -18.80 8.27
CA TRP A 153 14.21 -19.53 9.26
C TRP A 153 13.91 -18.67 10.49
N ASN A 154 14.90 -17.92 10.97
CA ASN A 154 14.72 -17.03 12.12
C ASN A 154 13.75 -15.90 11.82
N GLU A 155 13.82 -15.32 10.62
CA GLU A 155 12.92 -14.25 10.20
C GLU A 155 11.48 -14.75 10.05
N GLN A 156 11.30 -15.95 9.52
CA GLN A 156 9.97 -16.57 9.43
C GLN A 156 9.34 -16.73 10.82
N LYS A 157 10.12 -17.17 11.80
CA LYS A 157 9.65 -17.28 13.18
C LYS A 157 9.25 -15.94 13.77
N LYS A 158 10.05 -14.89 13.54
CA LYS A 158 9.75 -13.54 14.02
C LYS A 158 8.44 -13.02 13.44
N GLN A 159 8.21 -13.21 12.15
CA GLN A 159 6.97 -12.77 11.50
C GLN A 159 5.77 -13.55 12.04
N GLY A 160 5.91 -14.84 12.25
CA GLY A 160 4.87 -15.67 12.86
C GLY A 160 4.52 -15.20 14.26
N MET A 161 5.51 -14.87 15.09
CA MET A 161 5.30 -14.36 16.43
C MET A 161 4.61 -13.01 16.44
N ARG A 162 4.96 -12.10 15.53
CA ARG A 162 4.28 -10.81 15.36
C ARG A 162 2.81 -10.98 15.04
N MET A 163 2.47 -11.93 14.19
CA MET A 163 1.07 -12.22 13.82
C MET A 163 0.29 -12.78 15.01
N MET A 164 0.91 -13.54 15.89
CA MET A 164 0.27 -14.10 17.08
C MET A 164 0.02 -13.09 18.18
N GLN A 165 0.71 -11.95 18.17
CA GLN A 165 0.61 -10.91 19.21
C GLN A 165 -0.46 -9.85 18.90
N ARG A 166 -1.15 -9.97 17.79
CA ARG A 166 -2.22 -9.03 17.40
C ARG A 166 -3.56 -9.38 18.03
#